data_9c37edfeeba14bdf5c49c57146072710
#
_entry.id   9c37edfeeba14bdf5c49c57146072710
#
_cell.length_a   1.000
_cell.length_b   1.000
_cell.length_c   1.000
_cell.angle_alpha   90.00
_cell.angle_beta   90.00
_cell.angle_gamma   90.00
#
_symmetry.space_group_name_H-M   'P 1'
#
loop_
_entity.id
_entity.type
_entity.pdbx_description
1 polymer ?
#
loop_
_entity_poly.entity_id
_entity_poly.type
_entity_poly.pdbx_seq_one_letter_code
_entity_poly.pdbx_strand_id
1 'polypeptide(L)'
;MQHSEELLEDRTLERATGPERVRATFRIYHPDLEPEQLTELLEITPSIAWRSGEDAYGWRKRPGFKAPSGGWLLSSRTVMRGNNASSHIDWLLDQLAGKANMIKDLQNRGFMIDVVVGWHATSWNTTPALSPDLMRRLAKLNLPIWFDVYLFGSEEKEIS
;
A
#
# COMPACT_ATOMS: atom_id res chain seq x y z
N MET A 1 -16.61 -14.41 -19.03
CA MET A 1 -15.77 -13.35 -18.42
C MET A 1 -16.02 -13.22 -16.92
N GLN A 2 -17.23 -13.10 -16.46
CA GLN A 2 -17.56 -13.08 -15.01
C GLN A 2 -17.11 -14.33 -14.24
N HIS A 3 -17.16 -15.50 -14.87
CA HIS A 3 -16.81 -16.78 -14.23
C HIS A 3 -15.31 -16.93 -13.87
N SER A 4 -14.44 -16.21 -14.55
CA SER A 4 -12.98 -16.25 -14.28
C SER A 4 -12.58 -15.33 -13.13
N GLU A 5 -13.29 -14.24 -12.94
CA GLU A 5 -13.07 -13.31 -11.83
C GLU A 5 -13.57 -13.88 -10.51
N GLU A 6 -14.75 -14.47 -10.50
CA GLU A 6 -15.29 -15.21 -9.36
C GLU A 6 -14.38 -16.36 -8.92
N LEU A 7 -13.79 -17.09 -9.87
CA LEU A 7 -12.86 -18.19 -9.56
C LEU A 7 -11.52 -17.70 -9.00
N LEU A 8 -11.07 -16.49 -9.36
CA LEU A 8 -9.85 -15.89 -8.80
C LEU A 8 -10.12 -15.35 -7.39
N GLU A 9 -11.25 -14.73 -7.16
CA GLU A 9 -11.67 -14.27 -5.84
C GLU A 9 -11.87 -15.43 -4.88
N ASP A 10 -12.54 -16.49 -5.32
CA ASP A 10 -12.82 -17.68 -4.52
C ASP A 10 -11.53 -18.44 -4.14
N ARG A 11 -10.58 -18.55 -5.07
CA ARG A 11 -9.26 -19.15 -4.77
C ARG A 11 -8.43 -18.34 -3.79
N THR A 12 -8.60 -17.03 -3.75
CA THR A 12 -7.91 -16.15 -2.81
C THR A 12 -8.56 -16.25 -1.43
N LEU A 13 -9.86 -16.38 -1.37
CA LEU A 13 -10.64 -16.53 -0.13
C LEU A 13 -10.45 -17.91 0.54
N GLU A 14 -10.45 -18.98 -0.23
CA GLU A 14 -10.30 -20.34 0.31
C GLU A 14 -8.90 -20.65 0.90
N ARG A 15 -7.87 -19.89 0.53
CA ARG A 15 -6.51 -20.09 1.02
C ARG A 15 -6.15 -19.23 2.22
N ALA A 16 -6.99 -18.30 2.57
CA ALA A 16 -6.77 -17.38 3.67
C ALA A 16 -7.33 -17.93 4.97
N THR A 17 -6.63 -18.85 5.60
CA THR A 17 -6.96 -19.36 6.94
C THR A 17 -6.07 -18.69 7.98
N GLY A 18 -6.58 -17.68 8.67
CA GLY A 18 -5.88 -17.06 9.80
C GLY A 18 -6.09 -15.56 9.93
N PRO A 19 -5.52 -14.92 10.96
CA PRO A 19 -5.63 -13.47 11.19
C PRO A 19 -4.73 -12.73 10.21
N GLU A 20 -5.13 -12.67 8.97
CA GLU A 20 -4.40 -12.00 7.91
C GLU A 20 -4.63 -10.51 7.98
N ARG A 21 -3.56 -9.78 7.83
CA ARG A 21 -3.59 -8.33 7.71
C ARG A 21 -3.18 -7.96 6.31
N VAL A 22 -4.15 -7.47 5.56
CA VAL A 22 -3.90 -6.89 4.24
C VAL A 22 -4.07 -5.38 4.34
N ARG A 23 -3.19 -4.66 3.66
CA ARG A 23 -3.29 -3.21 3.51
C ARG A 23 -2.68 -2.79 2.19
N ALA A 24 -3.27 -1.83 1.53
CA ALA A 24 -2.69 -1.14 0.40
C ALA A 24 -2.32 0.28 0.83
N THR A 25 -1.12 0.72 0.50
CA THR A 25 -0.61 2.04 0.87
C THR A 25 0.00 2.71 -0.34
N PHE A 26 -0.49 3.88 -0.68
CA PHE A 26 0.13 4.80 -1.62
C PHE A 26 1.16 5.62 -0.87
N ARG A 27 2.38 5.70 -1.42
CA ARG A 27 3.52 6.34 -0.75
C ARG A 27 4.15 7.37 -1.65
N ILE A 28 4.49 8.50 -1.06
CA ILE A 28 5.28 9.56 -1.70
C ILE A 28 6.46 9.86 -0.79
N TYR A 29 7.68 9.88 -1.35
CA TYR A 29 8.90 10.23 -0.64
C TYR A 29 9.71 11.26 -1.43
N HIS A 30 10.24 12.25 -0.74
CA HIS A 30 11.20 13.20 -1.28
C HIS A 30 11.94 13.91 -0.13
N PRO A 31 13.24 14.23 -0.28
CA PRO A 31 13.98 14.96 0.75
C PRO A 31 13.36 16.30 1.15
N ASP A 32 12.79 17.01 0.18
CA ASP A 32 12.18 18.33 0.37
C ASP A 32 10.63 18.26 0.40
N LEU A 33 10.08 17.12 0.80
CA LEU A 33 8.63 16.95 0.85
C LEU A 33 8.00 17.81 1.94
N GLU A 34 7.02 18.61 1.55
CA GLU A 34 6.17 19.42 2.43
C GLU A 34 4.77 18.80 2.49
N PRO A 35 4.41 18.14 3.60
CA PRO A 35 3.17 17.37 3.70
C PRO A 35 1.91 18.18 3.41
N GLU A 36 1.84 19.41 3.89
CA GLU A 36 0.67 20.27 3.71
C GLU A 36 0.47 20.65 2.25
N GLN A 37 1.55 20.91 1.52
CA GLN A 37 1.49 21.23 0.08
C GLN A 37 0.98 20.04 -0.72
N LEU A 38 1.41 18.82 -0.39
CA LEU A 38 0.91 17.62 -1.06
C LEU A 38 -0.55 17.34 -0.73
N THR A 39 -0.94 17.55 0.50
CA THR A 39 -2.32 17.41 0.95
C THR A 39 -3.25 18.37 0.21
N GLU A 40 -2.83 19.62 0.06
CA GLU A 40 -3.57 20.60 -0.71
C GLU A 40 -3.61 20.26 -2.21
N LEU A 41 -2.47 19.89 -2.79
CA LEU A 41 -2.35 19.54 -4.20
C LEU A 41 -3.21 18.34 -4.57
N LEU A 42 -3.17 17.30 -3.75
CA LEU A 42 -3.91 16.05 -4.00
C LEU A 42 -5.37 16.14 -3.53
N GLU A 43 -5.70 17.10 -2.69
CA GLU A 43 -7.02 17.21 -2.03
C GLU A 43 -7.39 15.93 -1.26
N ILE A 44 -6.39 15.27 -0.70
CA ILE A 44 -6.53 14.04 0.08
C ILE A 44 -5.80 14.23 1.40
N THR A 45 -6.44 13.84 2.50
CA THR A 45 -5.77 13.78 3.80
C THR A 45 -4.97 12.49 3.92
N PRO A 46 -3.66 12.57 4.17
CA PRO A 46 -2.84 11.36 4.34
C PRO A 46 -3.18 10.62 5.63
N SER A 47 -2.90 9.34 5.65
CA SER A 47 -2.97 8.55 6.89
C SER A 47 -1.83 8.90 7.85
N ILE A 48 -0.67 9.22 7.30
CA ILE A 48 0.50 9.73 8.03
C ILE A 48 1.40 10.50 7.07
N ALA A 49 2.04 11.55 7.57
CA ALA A 49 3.03 12.30 6.83
C ALA A 49 4.08 12.90 7.78
N TRP A 50 5.26 13.17 7.27
CA TRP A 50 6.37 13.75 8.02
C TRP A 50 7.34 14.47 7.07
N ARG A 51 8.16 15.36 7.63
CA ARG A 51 9.29 16.01 6.93
C ARG A 51 10.58 15.27 7.17
N SER A 52 11.52 15.45 6.25
CA SER A 52 12.91 15.05 6.49
C SER A 52 13.44 15.66 7.80
N GLY A 53 14.19 14.88 8.56
CA GLY A 53 14.76 15.30 9.83
C GLY A 53 13.83 15.23 11.04
N GLU A 54 12.56 14.91 10.87
CA GLU A 54 11.66 14.65 11.99
C GLU A 54 11.98 13.32 12.71
N ASP A 55 11.64 13.23 14.00
CA ASP A 55 11.82 12.00 14.81
C ASP A 55 10.82 10.89 14.46
N ALA A 56 9.86 11.17 13.60
CA ALA A 56 8.86 10.23 13.14
C ALA A 56 9.22 9.72 11.73
N TYR A 57 9.26 8.39 11.59
CA TYR A 57 9.45 7.73 10.31
C TYR A 57 8.41 6.62 10.15
N GLY A 58 7.47 6.84 9.24
CA GLY A 58 6.38 5.91 9.02
C GLY A 58 5.46 5.78 10.24
N TRP A 59 4.97 4.57 10.47
CA TRP A 59 4.01 4.26 11.54
C TRP A 59 4.63 4.10 12.92
N ARG A 60 5.95 4.15 13.02
CA ARG A 60 6.68 3.95 14.27
C ARG A 60 7.52 5.17 14.61
N LYS A 61 7.30 5.69 15.80
CA LYS A 61 8.23 6.67 16.37
C LYS A 61 9.46 5.92 16.87
N ARG A 62 10.62 6.35 16.41
CA ARG A 62 11.92 5.84 16.90
C ARG A 62 12.68 7.00 17.50
N PRO A 63 12.68 7.14 18.85
CA PRO A 63 13.43 8.19 19.52
C PRO A 63 14.90 8.20 19.07
N GLY A 64 15.43 9.36 18.73
CA GLY A 64 16.79 9.52 18.25
C GLY A 64 17.05 9.14 16.79
N PHE A 65 16.05 8.68 16.06
CA PHE A 65 16.13 8.42 14.63
C PHE A 65 15.51 9.57 13.85
N LYS A 66 16.31 10.22 13.03
CA LYS A 66 15.85 11.29 12.13
C LYS A 66 15.44 10.71 10.78
N ALA A 67 14.26 11.09 10.30
CA ALA A 67 13.79 10.67 8.98
C ALA A 67 14.74 11.18 7.88
N PRO A 68 15.29 10.28 7.04
CA PRO A 68 16.23 10.69 5.98
C PRO A 68 15.54 11.40 4.82
N SER A 69 14.23 11.26 4.72
CA SER A 69 13.38 11.81 3.67
C SER A 69 12.02 12.15 4.23
N GLY A 70 11.35 13.14 3.67
CA GLY A 70 9.93 13.36 3.93
C GLY A 70 9.09 12.23 3.35
N GLY A 71 7.94 11.98 3.94
CA GLY A 71 6.99 10.95 3.53
C GLY A 71 5.55 11.41 3.64
N TRP A 72 4.72 10.96 2.72
CA TRP A 72 3.29 11.17 2.70
C TRP A 72 2.61 9.87 2.29
N LEU A 73 1.82 9.28 3.17
CA LEU A 73 1.25 7.96 3.00
C LEU A 73 -0.27 7.98 3.14
N LEU A 74 -0.95 7.37 2.17
CA LEU A 74 -2.37 7.08 2.24
C LEU A 74 -2.56 5.58 2.30
N SER A 75 -3.14 5.06 3.38
CA SER A 75 -3.26 3.63 3.62
C SER A 75 -4.70 3.21 3.89
N SER A 76 -5.08 2.08 3.35
CA SER A 76 -6.34 1.42 3.67
C SER A 76 -6.41 0.88 5.11
N ARG A 77 -5.29 0.83 5.79
CA ARG A 77 -5.14 0.26 7.14
C ARG A 77 -6.12 0.82 8.17
N THR A 78 -6.40 2.11 8.08
CA THR A 78 -7.22 2.82 9.08
C THR A 78 -8.70 2.85 8.74
N VAL A 79 -9.07 2.51 7.50
CA VAL A 79 -10.45 2.66 6.99
C VAL A 79 -11.09 1.35 6.56
N MET A 80 -10.28 0.33 6.28
CA MET A 80 -10.76 -0.96 5.79
C MET A 80 -10.33 -2.11 6.70
N ARG A 81 -11.18 -3.11 6.73
CA ARG A 81 -10.93 -4.40 7.39
C ARG A 81 -11.05 -5.52 6.36
N GLY A 82 -10.60 -6.70 6.75
CA GLY A 82 -10.64 -7.87 5.88
C GLY A 82 -9.33 -8.13 5.17
N ASN A 83 -9.28 -9.24 4.47
CA ASN A 83 -8.08 -9.81 3.88
C ASN A 83 -8.11 -9.85 2.35
N ASN A 84 -9.07 -9.18 1.72
CA ASN A 84 -9.14 -9.10 0.26
C ASN A 84 -8.26 -7.96 -0.26
N ALA A 85 -7.09 -8.30 -0.81
CA ALA A 85 -6.16 -7.33 -1.34
C ALA A 85 -6.75 -6.46 -2.46
N SER A 86 -7.57 -7.05 -3.34
CA SER A 86 -8.23 -6.32 -4.42
C SER A 86 -9.10 -5.20 -3.90
N SER A 87 -9.89 -5.45 -2.85
CA SER A 87 -10.73 -4.42 -2.23
C SER A 87 -9.91 -3.27 -1.64
N HIS A 88 -8.79 -3.58 -1.00
CA HIS A 88 -7.88 -2.55 -0.46
C HIS A 88 -7.23 -1.71 -1.57
N ILE A 89 -6.83 -2.36 -2.66
CA ILE A 89 -6.24 -1.68 -3.81
C ILE A 89 -7.30 -0.84 -4.53
N ASP A 90 -8.49 -1.38 -4.76
CA ASP A 90 -9.61 -0.64 -5.37
C ASP A 90 -9.93 0.63 -4.61
N TRP A 91 -10.08 0.52 -3.30
CA TRP A 91 -10.31 1.69 -2.46
C TRP A 91 -9.24 2.75 -2.65
N LEU A 92 -7.97 2.34 -2.63
CA LEU A 92 -6.84 3.24 -2.80
C LEU A 92 -6.87 3.94 -4.17
N LEU A 93 -7.11 3.19 -5.24
CA LEU A 93 -7.18 3.72 -6.60
C LEU A 93 -8.38 4.65 -6.79
N ASP A 94 -9.48 4.38 -6.10
CA ASP A 94 -10.65 5.28 -6.09
C ASP A 94 -10.32 6.64 -5.47
N GLN A 95 -9.51 6.66 -4.40
CA GLN A 95 -9.03 7.92 -3.81
C GLN A 95 -8.14 8.71 -4.77
N LEU A 96 -7.38 7.99 -5.61
CA LEU A 96 -6.44 8.58 -6.57
C LEU A 96 -7.06 8.87 -7.94
N ALA A 97 -8.35 8.63 -8.12
CA ALA A 97 -9.05 8.88 -9.37
C ALA A 97 -8.88 10.33 -9.83
N GLY A 98 -8.52 10.51 -11.10
CA GLY A 98 -8.29 11.84 -11.69
C GLY A 98 -6.94 12.48 -11.34
N LYS A 99 -6.07 11.83 -10.57
CA LYS A 99 -4.79 12.39 -10.12
C LYS A 99 -3.58 12.00 -11.00
N ALA A 100 -3.80 11.31 -12.12
CA ALA A 100 -2.72 10.80 -12.97
C ALA A 100 -1.70 11.86 -13.40
N ASN A 101 -2.16 13.03 -13.82
CA ASN A 101 -1.27 14.11 -14.23
C ASN A 101 -0.45 14.68 -13.08
N MET A 102 -1.06 14.83 -11.91
CA MET A 102 -0.38 15.30 -10.70
C MET A 102 0.69 14.31 -10.26
N ILE A 103 0.38 13.02 -10.25
CA ILE A 103 1.32 11.96 -9.91
C ILE A 103 2.50 11.97 -10.87
N LYS A 104 2.24 12.05 -12.17
CA LYS A 104 3.28 12.12 -13.20
C LYS A 104 4.16 13.35 -13.04
N ASP A 105 3.58 14.51 -12.76
CA ASP A 105 4.34 15.74 -12.55
C ASP A 105 5.25 15.62 -11.32
N LEU A 106 4.76 15.09 -10.22
CA LEU A 106 5.57 14.82 -9.03
C LEU A 106 6.70 13.84 -9.32
N GLN A 107 6.44 12.76 -10.06
CA GLN A 107 7.47 11.81 -10.49
C GLN A 107 8.55 12.49 -11.34
N ASN A 108 8.17 13.36 -12.27
CA ASN A 108 9.11 14.13 -13.09
C ASN A 108 9.96 15.10 -12.26
N ARG A 109 9.46 15.53 -11.12
CA ARG A 109 10.18 16.37 -10.14
C ARG A 109 11.05 15.57 -9.18
N GLY A 110 11.15 14.26 -9.36
CA GLY A 110 12.00 13.38 -8.56
C GLY A 110 11.35 12.79 -7.31
N PHE A 111 10.04 12.97 -7.13
CA PHE A 111 9.32 12.31 -6.06
C PHE A 111 9.23 10.81 -6.34
N MET A 112 9.59 10.00 -5.36
CA MET A 112 9.44 8.56 -5.42
C MET A 112 8.02 8.19 -5.02
N ILE A 113 7.25 7.61 -5.94
CA ILE A 113 5.82 7.34 -5.74
C ILE A 113 5.53 5.90 -6.13
N ASP A 114 4.93 5.16 -5.23
CA ASP A 114 4.54 3.77 -5.46
C ASP A 114 3.32 3.36 -4.62
N VAL A 115 2.88 2.13 -4.88
CA VAL A 115 1.91 1.42 -4.04
C VAL A 115 2.58 0.21 -3.42
N VAL A 116 2.41 0.00 -2.14
CA VAL A 116 2.81 -1.22 -1.47
C VAL A 116 1.58 -1.94 -0.92
N VAL A 117 1.53 -3.24 -1.15
CA VAL A 117 0.52 -4.13 -0.56
C VAL A 117 1.20 -4.98 0.49
N GLY A 118 0.87 -4.72 1.75
CA GLY A 118 1.29 -5.57 2.85
C GLY A 118 0.40 -6.81 2.90
N TRP A 119 1.00 -7.97 2.81
CA TRP A 119 0.35 -9.26 2.84
C TRP A 119 0.92 -10.13 3.96
N HIS A 120 0.13 -10.35 4.98
CA HIS A 120 0.52 -11.18 6.12
C HIS A 120 -0.16 -12.54 5.99
N ALA A 121 0.58 -13.52 5.51
CA ALA A 121 0.09 -14.86 5.27
C ALA A 121 0.46 -15.81 6.40
N THR A 122 -0.46 -16.69 6.74
CA THR A 122 -0.25 -17.77 7.75
C THR A 122 0.13 -19.10 7.13
N SER A 123 0.08 -19.21 5.81
CA SER A 123 0.42 -20.43 5.07
C SER A 123 1.26 -20.15 3.85
N TRP A 124 2.00 -21.14 3.42
CA TRP A 124 2.78 -21.11 2.18
C TRP A 124 1.85 -20.99 0.96
N ASN A 125 2.34 -20.38 -0.09
CA ASN A 125 1.65 -20.24 -1.37
C ASN A 125 0.40 -19.34 -1.36
N THR A 126 0.32 -18.40 -0.43
CA THR A 126 -0.69 -17.35 -0.51
C THR A 126 -0.05 -16.07 -1.04
N THR A 127 -0.56 -15.56 -2.12
CA THR A 127 -0.15 -14.27 -2.71
C THR A 127 -1.38 -13.51 -3.16
N PRO A 128 -1.36 -12.18 -3.06
CA PRO A 128 -2.41 -11.38 -3.65
C PRO A 128 -2.42 -11.56 -5.17
N ALA A 129 -3.62 -11.58 -5.75
CA ALA A 129 -3.80 -11.59 -7.18
C ALA A 129 -4.23 -10.20 -7.67
N LEU A 130 -3.73 -9.81 -8.83
CA LEU A 130 -4.15 -8.59 -9.51
C LEU A 130 -4.99 -8.95 -10.72
N SER A 131 -6.21 -8.42 -10.78
CA SER A 131 -7.03 -8.51 -11.98
C SER A 131 -6.46 -7.64 -13.11
N PRO A 132 -6.77 -7.95 -14.38
CA PRO A 132 -6.41 -7.07 -15.49
C PRO A 132 -6.90 -5.64 -15.32
N ASP A 133 -8.05 -5.43 -14.71
CA ASP A 133 -8.60 -4.11 -14.45
C ASP A 133 -7.75 -3.33 -13.44
N LEU A 134 -7.38 -3.95 -12.33
CA LEU A 134 -6.47 -3.32 -11.35
C LEU A 134 -5.11 -2.98 -11.98
N MET A 135 -4.57 -3.86 -12.82
CA MET A 135 -3.31 -3.61 -13.52
C MET A 135 -3.44 -2.40 -14.47
N ARG A 136 -4.55 -2.30 -15.22
CA ARG A 136 -4.80 -1.14 -16.09
C ARG A 136 -4.92 0.15 -15.30
N ARG A 137 -5.64 0.13 -14.18
CA ARG A 137 -5.82 1.30 -13.31
C ARG A 137 -4.49 1.77 -12.72
N LEU A 138 -3.66 0.87 -12.24
CA LEU A 138 -2.31 1.16 -11.77
C LEU A 138 -1.43 1.76 -12.89
N ALA A 139 -1.46 1.13 -14.07
CA ALA A 139 -0.69 1.60 -15.23
C ALA A 139 -1.16 2.99 -15.68
N LYS A 140 -2.45 3.27 -15.69
CA LYS A 140 -3.02 4.59 -16.02
C LYS A 140 -2.54 5.69 -15.08
N LEU A 141 -2.33 5.36 -13.81
CA LEU A 141 -1.78 6.27 -12.80
C LEU A 141 -0.24 6.28 -12.79
N ASN A 142 0.41 5.49 -13.65
CA ASN A 142 1.86 5.31 -13.69
C ASN A 142 2.46 4.89 -12.34
N LEU A 143 1.78 4.00 -11.64
CA LEU A 143 2.17 3.55 -10.31
C LEU A 143 2.78 2.16 -10.34
N PRO A 144 4.04 2.00 -9.91
CA PRO A 144 4.59 0.70 -9.59
C PRO A 144 3.92 0.15 -8.34
N ILE A 145 3.79 -1.17 -8.28
CA ILE A 145 3.24 -1.87 -7.13
C ILE A 145 4.28 -2.84 -6.56
N TRP A 146 4.39 -2.86 -5.24
CA TRP A 146 5.24 -3.76 -4.48
C TRP A 146 4.39 -4.63 -3.56
N PHE A 147 4.80 -5.87 -3.39
CA PHE A 147 4.20 -6.79 -2.43
C PHE A 147 5.18 -7.03 -1.29
N ASP A 148 4.76 -6.66 -0.10
CA ASP A 148 5.51 -6.86 1.13
C ASP A 148 4.89 -8.06 1.85
N VAL A 149 5.45 -9.24 1.60
CA VAL A 149 4.87 -10.51 2.04
C VAL A 149 5.56 -10.96 3.32
N TYR A 150 4.77 -11.03 4.40
CA TYR A 150 5.20 -11.56 5.68
C TYR A 150 4.57 -12.93 5.91
N LEU A 151 5.39 -13.91 6.13
CA LEU A 151 4.94 -15.24 6.55
C LEU A 151 5.00 -15.30 8.07
N PHE A 152 3.85 -15.29 8.72
CA PHE A 152 3.73 -15.72 10.10
C PHE A 152 3.55 -17.24 10.07
N GLY A 153 4.61 -17.92 9.75
CA GLY A 153 4.66 -19.35 9.77
C GLY A 153 4.89 -19.80 11.16
N SER A 154 4.26 -20.89 11.53
CA SER A 154 4.77 -21.85 12.46
C SER A 154 6.06 -21.37 13.14
N GLU A 155 5.90 -20.62 14.22
CA GLU A 155 6.95 -20.62 15.21
C GLU A 155 7.28 -22.09 15.41
N GLU A 156 8.51 -22.40 15.22
CA GLU A 156 9.13 -23.64 15.56
C GLU A 156 8.48 -24.14 16.84
N LYS A 157 7.66 -25.16 16.73
CA LYS A 157 7.57 -26.10 17.82
C LYS A 157 8.97 -26.66 17.92
N GLU A 158 9.82 -25.97 18.65
CA GLU A 158 10.99 -26.61 19.20
C GLU A 158 10.51 -27.89 19.84
N ILE A 159 10.87 -28.96 19.21
CA ILE A 159 10.74 -30.27 19.73
C ILE A 159 11.72 -30.32 20.89
N SER A 160 11.16 -30.11 22.08
CA SER A 160 11.85 -30.47 23.29
C SER A 160 11.80 -31.99 23.50
#